data_db6d94fee83a978f65829188d7e753f4
#
_entry.id   db6d94fee83a978f65829188d7e753f4
#
_cell.length_a   1.000
_cell.length_b   1.000
_cell.length_c   1.000
_cell.angle_alpha   90.00
_cell.angle_beta   90.00
_cell.angle_gamma   90.00
#
_symmetry.space_group_name_H-M   'P 1'
#
loop_
_entity.id
_entity.type
_entity.pdbx_description
1 polymer ?
#
loop_
_entity_poly.entity_id
_entity_poly.type
_entity_poly.pdbx_seq_one_letter_code
_entity_poly.pdbx_strand_id
1 'polypeptide(L)'
;WWANNAHVQTILPVILPFDMPSYTRERWDTPDDDFIDLDWVNLESAANAGQKIFILFHGLEGSSKSSYAKALMRMAQSKGWSGVVVHWRSCSGEINRQRVMYHSGFSAEIDWVLKRMAQRFPSAQLFVGGVSLGGNALLKWLGENGAEADRWVKAAVGICAPHDLKAGAIALQSGFNQRVYMRNFLGTLKQKALLKLEQFPELPMTVSQVRAARNFFDVDNDFTAPLHGFKDAEDYWQKSSSKQFMGGIAVPTLILNTANDPIVPAHSLATANEVGKGVTLCYTDNGGHVGFVTTRQNDMKHFAWMPDRVFSHFEAHA
;
A
#
# COMPACT_ATOMS: atom_id res chain seq x y z
N TRP A 1 -11.52 24.14 8.18
CA TRP A 1 -10.61 25.28 8.30
C TRP A 1 -9.17 24.83 8.62
N TRP A 2 -8.77 24.50 9.86
CA TRP A 2 -7.40 24.00 10.15
C TRP A 2 -7.15 22.61 9.51
N ALA A 3 -8.18 21.78 9.44
CA ALA A 3 -8.12 20.45 8.88
C ALA A 3 -8.13 20.41 7.33
N ASN A 4 -8.33 21.53 6.67
CA ASN A 4 -8.28 21.59 5.20
C ASN A 4 -6.84 21.64 4.65
N ASN A 5 -5.83 21.84 5.52
CA ASN A 5 -4.43 21.83 5.10
C ASN A 5 -3.97 20.40 4.81
N ALA A 6 -3.51 20.15 3.61
CA ALA A 6 -3.04 18.86 3.12
C ALA A 6 -1.93 18.24 4.00
N HIS A 7 -0.98 19.05 4.43
CA HIS A 7 0.14 18.59 5.25
C HIS A 7 -0.31 18.25 6.68
N VAL A 8 -1.23 19.06 7.26
CA VAL A 8 -1.83 18.74 8.55
C VAL A 8 -2.57 17.43 8.49
N GLN A 9 -3.40 17.22 7.48
CA GLN A 9 -4.12 15.96 7.26
C GLN A 9 -3.16 14.76 7.14
N THR A 10 -2.05 14.93 6.43
CA THR A 10 -1.06 13.86 6.21
C THR A 10 -0.26 13.53 7.47
N ILE A 11 0.15 14.54 8.23
CA ILE A 11 1.10 14.38 9.35
C ILE A 11 0.38 14.04 10.67
N LEU A 12 -0.78 14.66 10.91
CA LEU A 12 -1.48 14.52 12.20
C LEU A 12 -1.76 13.07 12.60
N PRO A 13 -2.21 12.16 11.68
CA PRO A 13 -2.41 10.74 12.01
C PRO A 13 -1.14 10.01 12.43
N VAL A 14 0.01 10.48 11.98
CA VAL A 14 1.31 9.85 12.30
C VAL A 14 1.77 10.20 13.70
N ILE A 15 1.49 11.44 14.16
CA ILE A 15 1.95 11.94 15.46
C ILE A 15 0.95 11.75 16.60
N LEU A 16 -0.34 11.63 16.26
CA LEU A 16 -1.35 11.40 17.31
C LEU A 16 -1.30 9.93 17.79
N PRO A 17 -1.44 9.72 19.10
CA PRO A 17 -1.48 8.37 19.64
C PRO A 17 -2.73 7.63 19.12
N PHE A 18 -2.52 6.44 18.61
CA PHE A 18 -3.57 5.51 18.22
C PHE A 18 -3.26 4.14 18.82
N ASP A 19 -4.23 3.56 19.54
CA ASP A 19 -4.04 2.28 20.20
C ASP A 19 -3.74 1.19 19.18
N MET A 20 -2.68 0.43 19.42
CA MET A 20 -2.28 -0.66 18.53
C MET A 20 -3.15 -1.89 18.80
N PRO A 21 -3.74 -2.52 17.78
CA PRO A 21 -4.35 -3.83 17.93
C PRO A 21 -3.33 -4.85 18.45
N SER A 22 -3.80 -5.87 19.17
CA SER A 22 -2.97 -7.03 19.46
C SER A 22 -2.82 -7.87 18.18
N TYR A 23 -1.58 -8.06 17.76
CA TYR A 23 -1.28 -8.83 16.56
C TYR A 23 -0.67 -10.19 16.90
N THR A 24 -1.08 -11.22 16.15
CA THR A 24 -0.38 -12.50 16.06
C THR A 24 0.44 -12.49 14.79
N ARG A 25 1.78 -12.64 14.90
CA ARG A 25 2.67 -12.66 13.73
C ARG A 25 2.85 -14.07 13.21
N GLU A 26 2.74 -14.21 11.89
CA GLU A 26 3.17 -15.39 11.15
C GLU A 26 4.23 -15.02 10.13
N ARG A 27 5.17 -15.92 9.88
CA ARG A 27 6.13 -15.81 8.78
C ARG A 27 5.79 -16.82 7.69
N TRP A 28 5.77 -16.34 6.44
CA TRP A 28 5.61 -17.18 5.27
C TRP A 28 6.89 -17.16 4.45
N ASP A 29 7.48 -18.32 4.22
CA ASP A 29 8.55 -18.46 3.23
C ASP A 29 7.97 -18.33 1.83
N THR A 30 8.63 -17.53 0.99
CA THR A 30 8.25 -17.28 -0.40
C THR A 30 8.90 -18.29 -1.34
N PRO A 31 8.39 -18.47 -2.57
CA PRO A 31 8.92 -19.49 -3.50
C PRO A 31 10.38 -19.28 -3.92
N ASP A 32 10.95 -18.11 -3.70
CA ASP A 32 12.33 -17.74 -3.99
C ASP A 32 13.25 -17.78 -2.75
N ASP A 33 12.89 -18.58 -1.74
CA ASP A 33 13.64 -18.74 -0.48
C ASP A 33 13.79 -17.45 0.35
N ASP A 34 12.87 -16.51 0.17
CA ASP A 34 12.74 -15.32 1.00
C ASP A 34 11.63 -15.48 2.03
N PHE A 35 11.20 -14.40 2.65
CA PHE A 35 10.06 -14.40 3.56
C PHE A 35 9.28 -13.09 3.53
N ILE A 36 8.01 -13.20 3.92
CA ILE A 36 7.16 -12.08 4.33
C ILE A 36 6.58 -12.38 5.71
N ASP A 37 6.36 -11.34 6.49
CA ASP A 37 5.66 -11.45 7.77
C ASP A 37 4.23 -10.92 7.66
N LEU A 38 3.31 -11.57 8.35
CA LEU A 38 1.89 -11.25 8.38
C LEU A 38 1.48 -10.97 9.83
N ASP A 39 0.95 -9.78 10.08
CA ASP A 39 0.42 -9.41 11.40
C ASP A 39 -1.11 -9.51 11.40
N TRP A 40 -1.63 -10.49 12.11
CA TRP A 40 -3.04 -10.86 12.15
C TRP A 40 -3.78 -10.27 13.34
N VAL A 41 -5.04 -9.90 13.13
CA VAL A 41 -6.07 -9.75 14.16
C VAL A 41 -7.14 -10.82 13.96
N ASN A 42 -7.64 -11.43 15.04
CA ASN A 42 -8.64 -12.51 15.02
C ASN A 42 -8.26 -13.70 14.11
N LEU A 43 -6.98 -14.10 14.11
CA LEU A 43 -6.49 -15.20 13.27
C LEU A 43 -7.25 -16.51 13.54
N GLU A 44 -7.59 -16.79 14.79
CA GLU A 44 -8.33 -17.99 15.22
C GLU A 44 -9.68 -18.14 14.55
N SER A 45 -10.29 -17.03 14.16
CA SER A 45 -11.58 -17.02 13.46
C SER A 45 -11.46 -17.19 11.94
N ALA A 46 -10.27 -17.02 11.36
CA ALA A 46 -10.07 -16.99 9.91
C ALA A 46 -10.47 -18.30 9.20
N ALA A 47 -10.38 -19.43 9.90
CA ALA A 47 -10.76 -20.76 9.39
C ALA A 47 -12.27 -21.08 9.51
N ASN A 48 -13.07 -20.23 10.17
CA ASN A 48 -14.49 -20.47 10.32
C ASN A 48 -15.21 -20.36 8.97
N ALA A 49 -16.21 -21.18 8.75
CA ALA A 49 -17.00 -21.17 7.51
C ALA A 49 -17.68 -19.80 7.30
N GLY A 50 -17.51 -19.24 6.12
CA GLY A 50 -18.08 -17.93 5.77
C GLY A 50 -17.38 -16.73 6.40
N GLN A 51 -16.22 -16.93 7.06
CA GLN A 51 -15.44 -15.84 7.64
C GLN A 51 -15.00 -14.84 6.58
N LYS A 52 -15.05 -13.56 6.93
CA LYS A 52 -14.53 -12.47 6.11
C LYS A 52 -13.12 -12.13 6.55
N ILE A 53 -12.20 -12.13 5.60
CA ILE A 53 -10.79 -11.80 5.85
C ILE A 53 -10.44 -10.52 5.10
N PHE A 54 -10.04 -9.50 5.84
CA PHE A 54 -9.50 -8.27 5.28
C PHE A 54 -7.97 -8.34 5.19
N ILE A 55 -7.43 -8.22 3.98
CA ILE A 55 -5.99 -8.27 3.69
C ILE A 55 -5.52 -6.87 3.32
N LEU A 56 -4.52 -6.34 4.01
CA LEU A 56 -3.99 -4.99 3.80
C LEU A 56 -2.54 -5.04 3.30
N PHE A 57 -2.30 -4.46 2.12
CA PHE A 57 -0.97 -4.13 1.60
C PHE A 57 -0.63 -2.68 1.95
N HIS A 58 0.40 -2.48 2.76
CA HIS A 58 0.76 -1.15 3.25
C HIS A 58 1.53 -0.29 2.24
N GLY A 59 1.64 1.01 2.52
CA GLY A 59 2.39 1.98 1.73
C GLY A 59 3.91 1.85 1.88
N LEU A 60 4.64 2.69 1.13
CA LEU A 60 6.10 2.75 1.15
C LEU A 60 6.61 2.88 2.59
N GLU A 61 7.51 1.97 3.00
CA GLU A 61 8.12 1.91 4.34
C GLU A 61 7.10 1.82 5.50
N GLY A 62 5.86 1.42 5.17
CA GLY A 62 4.81 1.18 6.16
C GLY A 62 4.95 -0.16 6.88
N SER A 63 3.98 -0.43 7.76
CA SER A 63 3.89 -1.69 8.52
C SER A 63 2.52 -1.78 9.22
N SER A 64 2.28 -2.84 10.00
CA SER A 64 1.13 -2.95 10.91
C SER A 64 1.08 -1.84 11.97
N LYS A 65 2.21 -1.13 12.19
CA LYS A 65 2.30 0.01 13.11
C LYS A 65 1.85 1.33 12.50
N SER A 66 1.63 1.40 11.20
CA SER A 66 1.13 2.60 10.53
C SER A 66 -0.26 2.98 11.05
N SER A 67 -0.54 4.28 11.20
CA SER A 67 -1.81 4.77 11.77
C SER A 67 -3.03 4.25 11.02
N TYR A 68 -2.99 4.26 9.68
CA TYR A 68 -4.04 3.73 8.84
C TYR A 68 -4.23 2.21 9.00
N ALA A 69 -3.13 1.46 9.15
CA ALA A 69 -3.21 0.02 9.35
C ALA A 69 -3.88 -0.32 10.67
N LYS A 70 -3.50 0.37 11.76
CA LYS A 70 -4.15 0.24 13.07
C LYS A 70 -5.65 0.56 12.99
N ALA A 71 -6.03 1.65 12.31
CA ALA A 71 -7.43 2.06 12.19
C ALA A 71 -8.25 1.01 11.41
N LEU A 72 -7.73 0.52 10.28
CA LEU A 72 -8.39 -0.50 9.46
C LEU A 72 -8.48 -1.85 10.19
N MET A 73 -7.43 -2.28 10.89
CA MET A 73 -7.44 -3.53 11.65
C MET A 73 -8.39 -3.47 12.86
N ARG A 74 -8.47 -2.33 13.56
CA ARG A 74 -9.47 -2.14 14.61
C ARG A 74 -10.90 -2.18 14.08
N MET A 75 -11.14 -1.62 12.89
CA MET A 75 -12.45 -1.72 12.24
C MET A 75 -12.77 -3.18 11.89
N ALA A 76 -11.82 -3.95 11.33
CA ALA A 76 -11.99 -5.37 11.08
C ALA A 76 -12.39 -6.12 12.37
N GLN A 77 -11.65 -5.91 13.46
CA GLN A 77 -11.95 -6.51 14.77
C GLN A 77 -13.35 -6.14 15.28
N SER A 78 -13.73 -4.86 15.21
CA SER A 78 -15.04 -4.40 15.70
C SER A 78 -16.23 -4.99 14.94
N LYS A 79 -15.99 -5.43 13.68
CA LYS A 79 -16.98 -6.11 12.83
C LYS A 79 -16.92 -7.63 12.93
N GLY A 80 -16.04 -8.19 13.77
CA GLY A 80 -15.85 -9.62 13.90
C GLY A 80 -15.14 -10.27 12.69
N TRP A 81 -14.47 -9.48 11.85
CA TRP A 81 -13.68 -9.98 10.73
C TRP A 81 -12.29 -10.38 11.20
N SER A 82 -11.68 -11.32 10.52
CA SER A 82 -10.22 -11.48 10.58
C SER A 82 -9.57 -10.40 9.73
N GLY A 83 -8.43 -9.90 10.18
CA GLY A 83 -7.67 -8.90 9.43
C GLY A 83 -6.20 -9.24 9.42
N VAL A 84 -5.51 -8.94 8.33
CA VAL A 84 -4.07 -9.18 8.23
C VAL A 84 -3.36 -8.04 7.50
N VAL A 85 -2.28 -7.57 8.08
CA VAL A 85 -1.34 -6.66 7.42
C VAL A 85 -0.21 -7.50 6.85
N VAL A 86 -0.08 -7.51 5.53
CA VAL A 86 1.02 -8.15 4.82
C VAL A 86 2.19 -7.18 4.79
N HIS A 87 3.30 -7.55 5.39
CA HIS A 87 4.51 -6.74 5.34
C HIS A 87 5.26 -7.03 4.05
N TRP A 88 5.54 -5.97 3.28
CA TRP A 88 6.49 -6.06 2.18
C TRP A 88 7.86 -6.50 2.69
N ARG A 89 8.63 -7.14 1.84
CA ARG A 89 10.00 -7.59 2.13
C ARG A 89 10.81 -6.47 2.79
N SER A 90 11.52 -6.76 3.87
CA SER A 90 12.28 -5.80 4.67
C SER A 90 11.45 -4.75 5.44
N CYS A 91 10.12 -4.90 5.59
CA CYS A 91 9.28 -3.93 6.29
C CYS A 91 8.74 -4.42 7.64
N SER A 92 9.01 -5.64 8.05
CA SER A 92 8.55 -6.22 9.32
C SER A 92 9.51 -6.00 10.50
N GLY A 93 10.65 -5.37 10.27
CA GLY A 93 11.72 -5.11 11.25
C GLY A 93 12.98 -5.94 11.02
N GLU A 94 12.96 -6.87 10.09
CA GLU A 94 14.09 -7.69 9.66
C GLU A 94 14.31 -7.52 8.15
N ILE A 95 15.58 -7.45 7.73
CA ILE A 95 15.93 -7.36 6.31
C ILE A 95 15.66 -8.72 5.64
N ASN A 96 15.05 -8.73 4.47
CA ASN A 96 14.75 -9.95 3.75
C ASN A 96 16.01 -10.68 3.26
N ARG A 97 15.89 -11.97 2.96
CA ARG A 97 17.03 -12.84 2.63
C ARG A 97 17.54 -12.62 1.20
N GLN A 98 16.64 -12.35 0.24
CA GLN A 98 16.98 -12.25 -1.17
C GLN A 98 17.47 -10.85 -1.56
N ARG A 99 18.09 -10.77 -2.75
CA ARG A 99 18.65 -9.52 -3.33
C ARG A 99 17.57 -8.47 -3.54
N VAL A 100 16.42 -8.89 -4.04
CA VAL A 100 15.29 -8.01 -4.36
C VAL A 100 14.51 -7.66 -3.11
N MET A 101 14.07 -6.40 -3.03
CA MET A 101 13.10 -5.94 -2.05
C MET A 101 11.72 -5.83 -2.74
N TYR A 102 10.85 -5.00 -2.21
CA TYR A 102 9.56 -4.70 -2.83
C TYR A 102 9.65 -3.45 -3.69
N HIS A 103 8.69 -3.27 -4.60
CA HIS A 103 8.55 -2.07 -5.41
C HIS A 103 7.07 -1.76 -5.70
N SER A 104 6.79 -0.54 -6.24
CA SER A 104 5.41 -0.05 -6.39
C SER A 104 4.54 -0.86 -7.39
N GLY A 105 5.15 -1.63 -8.26
CA GLY A 105 4.45 -2.48 -9.23
C GLY A 105 4.49 -3.97 -8.91
N PHE A 106 4.77 -4.38 -7.65
CA PHE A 106 5.02 -5.77 -7.29
C PHE A 106 3.74 -6.61 -7.20
N SER A 107 3.00 -6.66 -8.31
CA SER A 107 1.74 -7.41 -8.44
C SER A 107 1.93 -8.93 -8.31
N ALA A 108 3.10 -9.47 -8.66
CA ALA A 108 3.40 -10.90 -8.51
C ALA A 108 3.38 -11.36 -7.05
N GLU A 109 3.85 -10.55 -6.10
CA GLU A 109 3.81 -10.90 -4.68
C GLU A 109 2.38 -10.83 -4.13
N ILE A 110 1.56 -9.86 -4.60
CA ILE A 110 0.12 -9.82 -4.29
C ILE A 110 -0.58 -11.09 -4.80
N ASP A 111 -0.32 -11.48 -6.04
CA ASP A 111 -0.89 -12.68 -6.65
C ASP A 111 -0.60 -13.93 -5.81
N TRP A 112 0.66 -14.12 -5.45
CA TRP A 112 1.08 -15.24 -4.63
C TRP A 112 0.43 -15.23 -3.24
N VAL A 113 0.39 -14.07 -2.58
CA VAL A 113 -0.25 -13.93 -1.25
C VAL A 113 -1.73 -14.27 -1.31
N LEU A 114 -2.47 -13.72 -2.28
CA LEU A 114 -3.92 -13.92 -2.39
C LEU A 114 -4.28 -15.36 -2.73
N LYS A 115 -3.53 -16.01 -3.62
CA LYS A 115 -3.71 -17.43 -3.93
C LYS A 115 -3.42 -18.31 -2.71
N ARG A 116 -2.37 -18.02 -1.96
CA ARG A 116 -2.03 -18.76 -0.73
C ARG A 116 -3.09 -18.55 0.35
N MET A 117 -3.64 -17.33 0.50
CA MET A 117 -4.76 -17.06 1.41
C MET A 117 -6.00 -17.87 1.04
N ALA A 118 -6.40 -17.88 -0.22
CA ALA A 118 -7.54 -18.64 -0.70
C ALA A 118 -7.36 -20.16 -0.53
N GLN A 119 -6.15 -20.67 -0.74
CA GLN A 119 -5.84 -22.08 -0.48
C GLN A 119 -5.90 -22.44 0.99
N ARG A 120 -5.41 -21.55 1.85
CA ARG A 120 -5.39 -21.77 3.31
C ARG A 120 -6.79 -21.67 3.93
N PHE A 121 -7.61 -20.76 3.43
CA PHE A 121 -8.94 -20.47 3.95
C PHE A 121 -10.01 -20.57 2.84
N PRO A 122 -10.27 -21.79 2.32
CA PRO A 122 -11.08 -22.00 1.11
C PRO A 122 -12.56 -21.61 1.27
N SER A 123 -13.05 -21.52 2.50
CA SER A 123 -14.43 -21.10 2.81
C SER A 123 -14.54 -19.62 3.18
N ALA A 124 -13.44 -18.89 3.23
CA ALA A 124 -13.44 -17.49 3.59
C ALA A 124 -13.71 -16.59 2.37
N GLN A 125 -14.30 -15.43 2.64
CA GLN A 125 -14.42 -14.34 1.67
C GLN A 125 -13.26 -13.37 1.85
N LEU A 126 -12.46 -13.15 0.82
CA LEU A 126 -11.29 -12.27 0.86
C LEU A 126 -11.65 -10.87 0.37
N PHE A 127 -11.35 -9.87 1.19
CA PHE A 127 -11.47 -8.44 0.92
C PHE A 127 -10.09 -7.81 1.00
N VAL A 128 -9.71 -7.00 0.02
CA VAL A 128 -8.32 -6.56 -0.11
C VAL A 128 -8.21 -5.05 -0.16
N GLY A 129 -7.34 -4.48 0.66
CA GLY A 129 -7.01 -3.07 0.66
C GLY A 129 -5.54 -2.83 0.36
N GLY A 130 -5.25 -1.79 -0.40
CA GLY A 130 -3.89 -1.30 -0.60
C GLY A 130 -3.80 0.19 -0.31
N VAL A 131 -2.75 0.61 0.40
CA VAL A 131 -2.53 2.02 0.74
C VAL A 131 -1.31 2.54 0.02
N SER A 132 -1.42 3.71 -0.63
CA SER A 132 -0.30 4.39 -1.30
C SER A 132 0.40 3.44 -2.29
N LEU A 133 1.68 3.11 -2.09
CA LEU A 133 2.42 2.11 -2.86
C LEU A 133 1.66 0.78 -2.97
N GLY A 134 1.17 0.26 -1.84
CA GLY A 134 0.38 -0.98 -1.82
C GLY A 134 -0.93 -0.85 -2.59
N GLY A 135 -1.53 0.34 -2.61
CA GLY A 135 -2.69 0.65 -3.43
C GLY A 135 -2.38 0.60 -4.92
N ASN A 136 -1.26 1.20 -5.34
CA ASN A 136 -0.82 1.12 -6.74
C ASN A 136 -0.56 -0.33 -7.18
N ALA A 137 0.18 -1.11 -6.38
CA ALA A 137 0.46 -2.50 -6.69
C ALA A 137 -0.82 -3.35 -6.78
N LEU A 138 -1.78 -3.12 -5.86
CA LEU A 138 -3.07 -3.80 -5.86
C LEU A 138 -3.93 -3.44 -7.09
N LEU A 139 -4.05 -2.16 -7.43
CA LEU A 139 -4.81 -1.71 -8.60
C LEU A 139 -4.20 -2.23 -9.91
N LYS A 140 -2.86 -2.29 -9.97
CA LYS A 140 -2.15 -2.93 -11.09
C LYS A 140 -2.50 -4.42 -11.17
N TRP A 141 -2.40 -5.17 -10.06
CA TRP A 141 -2.75 -6.59 -10.01
C TRP A 141 -4.20 -6.85 -10.44
N LEU A 142 -5.15 -6.05 -9.95
CA LEU A 142 -6.56 -6.16 -10.31
C LEU A 142 -6.79 -5.95 -11.82
N GLY A 143 -6.12 -4.96 -12.41
CA GLY A 143 -6.25 -4.66 -13.82
C GLY A 143 -5.56 -5.68 -14.73
N GLU A 144 -4.43 -6.23 -14.32
CA GLU A 144 -3.72 -7.31 -15.02
C GLU A 144 -4.52 -8.63 -15.03
N ASN A 145 -5.22 -8.94 -13.94
CA ASN A 145 -6.01 -10.17 -13.82
C ASN A 145 -7.46 -10.02 -14.31
N GLY A 146 -7.99 -8.80 -14.40
CA GLY A 146 -9.34 -8.56 -14.90
C GLY A 146 -10.39 -9.39 -14.16
N ALA A 147 -11.22 -10.11 -14.90
CA ALA A 147 -12.28 -10.97 -14.35
C ALA A 147 -11.74 -12.19 -13.56
N GLU A 148 -10.53 -12.65 -13.82
CA GLU A 148 -9.94 -13.77 -13.08
C GLU A 148 -9.70 -13.43 -11.60
N ALA A 149 -9.52 -12.13 -11.28
CA ALA A 149 -9.34 -11.68 -9.90
C ALA A 149 -10.57 -11.99 -9.01
N ASP A 150 -11.78 -12.10 -9.57
CA ASP A 150 -13.02 -12.44 -8.83
C ASP A 150 -12.99 -13.85 -8.21
N ARG A 151 -12.15 -14.72 -8.73
CA ARG A 151 -11.92 -16.05 -8.14
C ARG A 151 -11.30 -15.97 -6.74
N TRP A 152 -10.58 -14.90 -6.45
CA TRP A 152 -9.77 -14.76 -5.25
C TRP A 152 -10.29 -13.67 -4.31
N VAL A 153 -10.90 -12.61 -4.86
CA VAL A 153 -11.23 -11.39 -4.11
C VAL A 153 -12.66 -10.98 -4.36
N LYS A 154 -13.44 -10.75 -3.30
CA LYS A 154 -14.84 -10.30 -3.38
C LYS A 154 -14.98 -8.81 -3.66
N ALA A 155 -14.14 -8.00 -3.02
CA ALA A 155 -14.06 -6.56 -3.28
C ALA A 155 -12.68 -6.02 -2.89
N ALA A 156 -12.30 -4.90 -3.48
CA ALA A 156 -11.01 -4.28 -3.25
C ALA A 156 -11.12 -2.77 -2.98
N VAL A 157 -10.07 -2.21 -2.34
CA VAL A 157 -9.94 -0.75 -2.12
C VAL A 157 -8.51 -0.31 -2.36
N GLY A 158 -8.31 0.68 -3.23
CA GLY A 158 -7.07 1.44 -3.35
C GLY A 158 -7.19 2.78 -2.63
N ILE A 159 -6.32 3.05 -1.65
CA ILE A 159 -6.38 4.25 -0.80
C ILE A 159 -5.18 5.12 -1.07
N CYS A 160 -5.39 6.36 -1.51
CA CYS A 160 -4.34 7.34 -1.85
C CYS A 160 -3.23 6.75 -2.73
N ALA A 161 -3.61 5.89 -3.66
CA ALA A 161 -2.69 5.22 -4.57
C ALA A 161 -2.14 6.21 -5.60
N PRO A 162 -0.81 6.24 -5.84
CA PRO A 162 -0.23 7.02 -6.94
C PRO A 162 -0.45 6.28 -8.26
N HIS A 163 -1.49 6.65 -9.00
CA HIS A 163 -1.84 6.00 -10.27
C HIS A 163 -0.77 6.20 -11.36
N ASP A 164 0.00 7.29 -11.24
CA ASP A 164 1.17 7.66 -12.04
C ASP A 164 2.35 7.90 -11.11
N LEU A 165 3.29 6.96 -11.10
CA LEU A 165 4.45 6.99 -10.20
C LEU A 165 5.40 8.15 -10.51
N LYS A 166 5.54 8.52 -11.80
CA LYS A 166 6.38 9.64 -12.21
C LYS A 166 5.83 10.97 -11.67
N ALA A 167 4.52 11.16 -11.78
CA ALA A 167 3.88 12.39 -11.25
C ALA A 167 4.06 12.49 -9.73
N GLY A 168 3.92 11.38 -8.99
CA GLY A 168 4.17 11.32 -7.54
C GLY A 168 5.64 11.61 -7.21
N ALA A 169 6.59 11.01 -7.94
CA ALA A 169 8.02 11.26 -7.75
C ALA A 169 8.38 12.74 -7.95
N ILE A 170 7.84 13.39 -8.99
CA ILE A 170 8.05 14.81 -9.26
C ILE A 170 7.45 15.70 -8.16
N ALA A 171 6.23 15.39 -7.68
CA ALA A 171 5.57 16.16 -6.61
C ALA A 171 6.39 16.20 -5.31
N LEU A 172 7.21 15.19 -5.07
CA LEU A 172 8.06 15.10 -3.88
C LEU A 172 9.43 15.80 -4.00
N GLN A 173 9.76 16.40 -5.18
CA GLN A 173 11.08 16.96 -5.42
C GLN A 173 11.26 18.42 -4.97
N SER A 174 10.22 19.08 -4.48
CA SER A 174 10.31 20.51 -4.17
C SER A 174 9.59 20.90 -2.88
N GLY A 175 9.92 22.08 -2.36
CA GLY A 175 9.24 22.75 -1.27
C GLY A 175 9.20 21.94 0.03
N PHE A 176 8.03 21.93 0.66
CA PHE A 176 7.77 21.19 1.92
C PHE A 176 7.88 19.67 1.71
N ASN A 177 7.39 19.16 0.57
CA ASN A 177 7.42 17.75 0.25
C ASN A 177 8.83 17.18 0.24
N GLN A 178 9.79 17.90 -0.37
CA GLN A 178 11.20 17.49 -0.41
C GLN A 178 11.83 17.48 0.97
N ARG A 179 11.56 18.52 1.77
CA ARG A 179 12.19 18.69 3.09
C ARG A 179 11.66 17.71 4.14
N VAL A 180 10.40 17.30 4.03
CA VAL A 180 9.72 16.47 5.03
C VAL A 180 9.54 15.06 4.52
N TYR A 181 8.73 14.84 3.49
CA TYR A 181 8.37 13.49 3.06
C TYR A 181 9.52 12.78 2.35
N MET A 182 10.13 13.43 1.35
CA MET A 182 11.26 12.84 0.61
C MET A 182 12.43 12.52 1.55
N ARG A 183 12.78 13.45 2.44
CA ARG A 183 13.85 13.22 3.41
C ARG A 183 13.57 12.01 4.32
N ASN A 184 12.33 11.85 4.77
CA ASN A 184 11.92 10.72 5.60
C ASN A 184 12.05 9.39 4.82
N PHE A 185 11.49 9.32 3.61
CA PHE A 185 11.59 8.11 2.77
C PHE A 185 13.04 7.76 2.41
N LEU A 186 13.82 8.75 2.00
CA LEU A 186 15.24 8.51 1.69
C LEU A 186 16.04 8.00 2.89
N GLY A 187 15.68 8.42 4.11
CA GLY A 187 16.36 7.95 5.32
C GLY A 187 16.28 6.43 5.46
N THR A 188 15.08 5.87 5.36
CA THR A 188 14.85 4.43 5.50
C THR A 188 15.30 3.64 4.27
N LEU A 189 15.02 4.12 3.06
CA LEU A 189 15.41 3.45 1.82
C LEU A 189 16.94 3.32 1.70
N LYS A 190 17.70 4.40 1.98
CA LYS A 190 19.16 4.36 1.98
C LYS A 190 19.73 3.38 3.00
N GLN A 191 19.15 3.35 4.20
CA GLN A 191 19.58 2.40 5.23
C GLN A 191 19.41 0.96 4.75
N LYS A 192 18.25 0.63 4.17
CA LYS A 192 17.98 -0.72 3.62
C LYS A 192 18.90 -1.04 2.43
N ALA A 193 19.12 -0.07 1.53
CA ALA A 193 20.03 -0.24 0.40
C ALA A 193 21.47 -0.53 0.85
N LEU A 194 21.96 0.14 1.90
CA LEU A 194 23.27 -0.12 2.47
C LEU A 194 23.34 -1.53 3.09
N LEU A 195 22.32 -1.95 3.84
CA LEU A 195 22.24 -3.31 4.37
C LEU A 195 22.21 -4.36 3.26
N LYS A 196 21.53 -4.08 2.14
CA LYS A 196 21.53 -4.97 0.98
C LYS A 196 22.93 -5.06 0.32
N LEU A 197 23.66 -3.97 0.26
CA LEU A 197 25.06 -3.98 -0.22
C LEU A 197 26.01 -4.75 0.71
N GLU A 198 25.76 -4.76 2.01
CA GLU A 198 26.49 -5.59 2.96
C GLU A 198 26.19 -7.10 2.76
N GLN A 199 24.92 -7.45 2.49
CA GLN A 199 24.51 -8.84 2.19
C GLN A 199 24.99 -9.30 0.80
N PHE A 200 24.96 -8.41 -0.20
CA PHE A 200 25.21 -8.69 -1.61
C PHE A 200 26.13 -7.61 -2.20
N PRO A 201 27.47 -7.70 -1.99
CA PRO A 201 28.42 -6.68 -2.46
C PRO A 201 28.46 -6.54 -4.00
N GLU A 202 27.97 -7.54 -4.73
CA GLU A 202 27.92 -7.56 -6.20
C GLU A 202 26.70 -6.84 -6.81
N LEU A 203 25.84 -6.22 -5.99
CA LEU A 203 24.71 -5.47 -6.50
C LEU A 203 25.15 -4.31 -7.42
N PRO A 204 24.36 -3.99 -8.46
CA PRO A 204 24.76 -3.01 -9.49
C PRO A 204 24.64 -1.55 -9.02
N MET A 205 25.02 -1.28 -7.78
CA MET A 205 25.06 0.05 -7.17
C MET A 205 26.23 0.14 -6.21
N THR A 206 26.63 1.34 -5.88
CA THR A 206 27.72 1.60 -4.94
C THR A 206 27.24 2.33 -3.68
N VAL A 207 27.98 2.19 -2.58
CA VAL A 207 27.73 2.95 -1.34
C VAL A 207 27.70 4.46 -1.60
N SER A 208 28.53 4.96 -2.53
CA SER A 208 28.57 6.37 -2.91
C SER A 208 27.28 6.81 -3.57
N GLN A 209 26.74 6.04 -4.52
CA GLN A 209 25.45 6.33 -5.17
C GLN A 209 24.30 6.33 -4.16
N VAL A 210 24.20 5.31 -3.31
CA VAL A 210 23.18 5.25 -2.26
C VAL A 210 23.21 6.47 -1.35
N ARG A 211 24.42 6.88 -0.90
CA ARG A 211 24.58 8.07 -0.04
C ARG A 211 24.25 9.37 -0.77
N ALA A 212 24.58 9.48 -2.05
CA ALA A 212 24.37 10.67 -2.88
C ALA A 212 22.92 10.88 -3.29
N ALA A 213 22.08 9.84 -3.34
CA ALA A 213 20.69 9.90 -3.77
C ALA A 213 19.91 11.01 -3.04
N ARG A 214 19.15 11.86 -3.76
CA ARG A 214 18.44 13.02 -3.22
C ARG A 214 16.93 13.00 -3.45
N ASN A 215 16.45 12.12 -4.31
CA ASN A 215 15.05 11.99 -4.71
C ASN A 215 14.75 10.57 -5.16
N PHE A 216 13.50 10.29 -5.53
CA PHE A 216 13.11 8.96 -6.01
C PHE A 216 13.71 8.61 -7.36
N PHE A 217 14.00 9.60 -8.24
CA PHE A 217 14.68 9.28 -9.50
C PHE A 217 16.03 8.62 -9.23
N ASP A 218 16.83 9.19 -8.34
CA ASP A 218 18.14 8.64 -8.00
C ASP A 218 18.03 7.21 -7.41
N VAL A 219 17.08 7.00 -6.48
CA VAL A 219 16.86 5.69 -5.85
C VAL A 219 16.34 4.68 -6.87
N ASP A 220 15.36 5.07 -7.67
CA ASP A 220 14.72 4.15 -8.60
C ASP A 220 15.63 3.81 -9.77
N ASN A 221 16.44 4.79 -10.24
CA ASN A 221 17.41 4.58 -11.31
C ASN A 221 18.59 3.71 -10.91
N ASP A 222 19.15 3.95 -9.72
CA ASP A 222 20.39 3.33 -9.28
C ASP A 222 20.17 2.07 -8.45
N PHE A 223 18.95 1.89 -7.89
CA PHE A 223 18.62 0.78 -7.00
C PHE A 223 17.41 -0.02 -7.47
N THR A 224 16.19 0.58 -7.51
CA THR A 224 14.97 -0.19 -7.79
C THR A 224 14.99 -0.80 -9.19
N ALA A 225 15.29 -0.03 -10.22
CA ALA A 225 15.25 -0.49 -11.60
C ALA A 225 16.26 -1.63 -11.86
N PRO A 226 17.56 -1.51 -11.51
CA PRO A 226 18.51 -2.58 -11.75
C PRO A 226 18.21 -3.88 -11.00
N LEU A 227 17.68 -3.78 -9.76
CA LEU A 227 17.35 -4.96 -8.95
C LEU A 227 16.18 -5.76 -9.52
N HIS A 228 15.24 -5.10 -10.17
CA HIS A 228 14.02 -5.70 -10.68
C HIS A 228 13.99 -5.87 -12.21
N GLY A 229 15.14 -5.64 -12.88
CA GLY A 229 15.27 -5.86 -14.33
C GLY A 229 14.58 -4.80 -15.19
N PHE A 230 14.31 -3.61 -14.65
CA PHE A 230 13.90 -2.44 -15.43
C PHE A 230 15.13 -1.77 -16.03
N LYS A 231 14.95 -1.09 -17.15
CA LYS A 231 16.03 -0.39 -17.85
C LYS A 231 16.58 0.79 -17.05
N ASP A 232 15.68 1.59 -16.50
CA ASP A 232 15.92 2.81 -15.74
C ASP A 232 14.68 3.20 -14.91
N ALA A 233 14.72 4.30 -14.17
CA ALA A 233 13.60 4.79 -13.38
C ALA A 233 12.34 5.09 -14.23
N GLU A 234 12.50 5.61 -15.45
CA GLU A 234 11.38 5.93 -16.34
C GLU A 234 10.66 4.64 -16.80
N ASP A 235 11.41 3.63 -17.21
CA ASP A 235 10.87 2.31 -17.58
C ASP A 235 10.17 1.65 -16.38
N TYR A 236 10.76 1.74 -15.19
CA TYR A 236 10.15 1.27 -13.96
C TYR A 236 8.82 1.97 -13.68
N TRP A 237 8.79 3.30 -13.68
CA TRP A 237 7.56 4.05 -13.42
C TRP A 237 6.48 3.78 -14.45
N GLN A 238 6.86 3.73 -15.73
CA GLN A 238 5.92 3.45 -16.80
C GLN A 238 5.27 2.06 -16.63
N LYS A 239 6.07 1.01 -16.41
CA LYS A 239 5.58 -0.37 -16.29
C LYS A 239 4.87 -0.65 -14.98
N SER A 240 5.15 0.12 -13.93
CA SER A 240 4.64 -0.09 -12.57
C SER A 240 3.47 0.81 -12.19
N SER A 241 3.19 1.87 -12.93
CA SER A 241 2.02 2.74 -12.72
C SER A 241 0.73 1.98 -13.01
N SER A 242 -0.21 2.01 -12.05
CA SER A 242 -1.48 1.28 -12.16
C SER A 242 -2.44 1.85 -13.18
N LYS A 243 -2.34 3.14 -13.51
CA LYS A 243 -3.32 3.88 -14.34
C LYS A 243 -3.64 3.15 -15.65
N GLN A 244 -2.63 2.66 -16.35
CA GLN A 244 -2.78 1.95 -17.63
C GLN A 244 -3.52 0.59 -17.53
N PHE A 245 -3.61 0.01 -16.34
CA PHE A 245 -4.26 -1.28 -16.11
C PHE A 245 -5.69 -1.14 -15.58
N MET A 246 -6.07 0.04 -15.05
CA MET A 246 -7.35 0.22 -14.34
C MET A 246 -8.58 -0.03 -15.20
N GLY A 247 -8.48 0.14 -16.52
CA GLY A 247 -9.55 -0.20 -17.46
C GLY A 247 -9.92 -1.69 -17.46
N GLY A 248 -9.00 -2.57 -17.05
CA GLY A 248 -9.23 -4.00 -16.93
C GLY A 248 -9.86 -4.45 -15.61
N ILE A 249 -10.01 -3.59 -14.61
CA ILE A 249 -10.53 -3.96 -13.29
C ILE A 249 -12.01 -4.37 -13.39
N ALA A 250 -12.30 -5.63 -13.05
CA ALA A 250 -13.66 -6.19 -13.07
C ALA A 250 -14.22 -6.40 -11.66
N VAL A 251 -13.39 -6.68 -10.67
CA VAL A 251 -13.78 -6.84 -9.26
C VAL A 251 -14.35 -5.53 -8.70
N PRO A 252 -15.43 -5.56 -7.89
CA PRO A 252 -15.92 -4.37 -7.20
C PRO A 252 -14.79 -3.67 -6.44
N THR A 253 -14.40 -2.48 -6.90
CA THR A 253 -13.21 -1.77 -6.40
C THR A 253 -13.52 -0.31 -6.10
N LEU A 254 -13.26 0.11 -4.86
CA LEU A 254 -13.29 1.52 -4.47
C LEU A 254 -11.90 2.12 -4.62
N ILE A 255 -11.77 3.21 -5.37
CA ILE A 255 -10.55 4.01 -5.42
C ILE A 255 -10.79 5.30 -4.63
N LEU A 256 -10.15 5.40 -3.47
CA LEU A 256 -10.30 6.49 -2.53
C LEU A 256 -9.03 7.36 -2.52
N ASN A 257 -9.10 8.54 -3.12
CA ASN A 257 -8.01 9.51 -3.15
C ASN A 257 -8.51 10.91 -2.72
N THR A 258 -7.60 11.85 -2.53
CA THR A 258 -7.93 13.24 -2.21
C THR A 258 -7.36 14.19 -3.24
N ALA A 259 -8.09 15.24 -3.58
CA ALA A 259 -7.63 16.26 -4.53
C ALA A 259 -6.47 17.11 -3.99
N ASN A 260 -6.38 17.23 -2.66
CA ASN A 260 -5.31 17.98 -2.00
C ASN A 260 -4.15 17.13 -1.50
N ASP A 261 -4.00 15.88 -1.99
CA ASP A 261 -2.90 15.01 -1.59
C ASP A 261 -1.54 15.65 -1.98
N PRO A 262 -0.62 15.87 -1.01
CA PRO A 262 0.67 16.48 -1.32
C PRO A 262 1.65 15.53 -2.03
N ILE A 263 1.36 14.24 -2.06
CA ILE A 263 2.22 13.18 -2.64
C ILE A 263 1.66 12.72 -4.00
N VAL A 264 0.34 12.62 -4.10
CA VAL A 264 -0.35 12.14 -5.31
C VAL A 264 -1.11 13.31 -5.96
N PRO A 265 -0.54 13.97 -6.98
CA PRO A 265 -1.18 15.12 -7.61
C PRO A 265 -2.53 14.77 -8.24
N ALA A 266 -3.54 15.63 -8.05
CA ALA A 266 -4.90 15.38 -8.54
C ALA A 266 -4.97 15.14 -10.06
N HIS A 267 -4.12 15.82 -10.85
CA HIS A 267 -4.07 15.66 -12.31
C HIS A 267 -3.56 14.27 -12.77
N SER A 268 -2.89 13.53 -11.89
CA SER A 268 -2.41 12.18 -12.17
C SER A 268 -3.43 11.08 -11.89
N LEU A 269 -4.52 11.42 -11.20
CA LEU A 269 -5.58 10.47 -10.85
C LEU A 269 -6.31 9.96 -12.10
N ALA A 270 -6.81 8.74 -12.04
CA ALA A 270 -7.62 8.19 -13.12
C ALA A 270 -9.00 8.85 -13.18
N THR A 271 -9.51 9.01 -14.37
CA THR A 271 -10.86 9.50 -14.66
C THR A 271 -11.83 8.34 -14.87
N ALA A 272 -13.13 8.63 -14.91
CA ALA A 272 -14.15 7.62 -15.12
C ALA A 272 -14.00 6.83 -16.43
N ASN A 273 -13.40 7.43 -17.45
CA ASN A 273 -13.18 6.79 -18.75
C ASN A 273 -11.92 5.88 -18.78
N GLU A 274 -11.10 5.95 -17.75
CA GLU A 274 -9.84 5.19 -17.64
C GLU A 274 -9.96 3.95 -16.73
N VAL A 275 -11.13 3.72 -16.14
CA VAL A 275 -11.35 2.64 -15.18
C VAL A 275 -12.40 1.64 -15.65
N GLY A 276 -12.30 0.40 -15.19
CA GLY A 276 -13.28 -0.66 -15.48
C GLY A 276 -14.64 -0.43 -14.81
N LYS A 277 -15.66 -1.13 -15.27
CA LYS A 277 -17.04 -0.98 -14.80
C LYS A 277 -17.25 -1.34 -13.32
N GLY A 278 -16.36 -2.17 -12.75
CA GLY A 278 -16.39 -2.54 -11.33
C GLY A 278 -15.83 -1.45 -10.41
N VAL A 279 -15.28 -0.37 -10.97
CA VAL A 279 -14.58 0.67 -10.17
C VAL A 279 -15.50 1.82 -9.81
N THR A 280 -15.49 2.16 -8.52
CA THR A 280 -16.09 3.39 -7.98
C THR A 280 -14.98 4.36 -7.60
N LEU A 281 -14.94 5.52 -8.25
CA LEU A 281 -14.01 6.61 -7.90
C LEU A 281 -14.63 7.46 -6.77
N CYS A 282 -13.90 7.64 -5.68
CA CYS A 282 -14.26 8.48 -4.56
C CYS A 282 -13.11 9.44 -4.28
N TYR A 283 -13.16 10.63 -4.89
CA TYR A 283 -12.15 11.67 -4.72
C TYR A 283 -12.74 12.77 -3.83
N THR A 284 -12.14 12.96 -2.65
CA THR A 284 -12.52 14.01 -1.72
C THR A 284 -11.67 15.26 -1.95
N ASP A 285 -12.24 16.45 -1.72
CA ASP A 285 -11.50 17.70 -1.85
C ASP A 285 -10.34 17.80 -0.85
N ASN A 286 -10.53 17.24 0.35
CA ASN A 286 -9.59 17.31 1.45
C ASN A 286 -9.41 15.93 2.10
N GLY A 287 -8.22 15.70 2.64
CA GLY A 287 -7.86 14.44 3.31
C GLY A 287 -6.35 14.24 3.41
N GLY A 288 -5.58 15.00 2.65
CA GLY A 288 -4.12 14.81 2.54
C GLY A 288 -3.76 13.41 2.04
N HIS A 289 -2.56 12.97 2.35
CA HIS A 289 -2.13 11.61 2.03
C HIS A 289 -2.51 10.63 3.16
N VAL A 290 -3.57 9.85 2.96
CA VAL A 290 -4.07 8.81 3.88
C VAL A 290 -4.59 9.37 5.24
N GLY A 291 -4.74 10.67 5.38
CA GLY A 291 -5.11 11.28 6.67
C GLY A 291 -6.60 11.20 6.97
N PHE A 292 -7.42 11.74 6.08
CA PHE A 292 -8.88 11.79 6.21
C PHE A 292 -9.37 12.19 7.62
N VAL A 293 -8.67 13.15 8.25
CA VAL A 293 -8.97 13.58 9.62
C VAL A 293 -10.32 14.30 9.63
N THR A 294 -11.21 13.89 10.51
CA THR A 294 -12.54 14.45 10.66
C THR A 294 -12.79 14.92 12.10
N THR A 295 -13.98 15.42 12.39
CA THR A 295 -14.43 15.61 13.76
C THR A 295 -14.50 14.27 14.47
N ARG A 296 -14.30 14.30 15.79
CA ARG A 296 -14.29 13.08 16.62
C ARG A 296 -15.59 12.29 16.43
N GLN A 297 -15.46 11.03 16.03
CA GLN A 297 -16.57 10.09 15.90
C GLN A 297 -16.18 8.78 16.59
N ASN A 298 -17.03 8.29 17.50
CA ASN A 298 -16.87 7.04 18.24
C ASN A 298 -15.48 6.85 18.89
N ASP A 299 -15.08 5.62 19.20
CA ASP A 299 -13.81 5.26 19.83
C ASP A 299 -12.58 5.44 18.92
N MET A 300 -12.79 5.59 17.61
CA MET A 300 -11.70 5.86 16.65
C MET A 300 -11.32 7.34 16.53
N LYS A 301 -11.97 8.20 17.34
CA LYS A 301 -11.66 9.64 17.43
C LYS A 301 -11.78 10.32 16.05
N HIS A 302 -10.68 10.88 15.55
CA HIS A 302 -10.63 11.63 14.31
C HIS A 302 -10.36 10.77 13.05
N PHE A 303 -10.20 9.46 13.19
CA PHE A 303 -9.73 8.54 12.12
C PHE A 303 -10.77 7.52 11.68
N ALA A 304 -12.04 7.70 12.01
CA ALA A 304 -13.10 6.76 11.71
C ALA A 304 -13.53 6.78 10.24
N TRP A 305 -13.51 7.95 9.59
CA TRP A 305 -14.14 8.15 8.30
C TRP A 305 -13.61 7.22 7.19
N MET A 306 -12.30 7.09 7.08
CA MET A 306 -11.71 6.26 6.03
C MET A 306 -11.99 4.76 6.26
N PRO A 307 -11.77 4.18 7.46
CA PRO A 307 -12.18 2.80 7.73
C PRO A 307 -13.68 2.56 7.55
N ASP A 308 -14.56 3.46 7.99
CA ASP A 308 -16.00 3.33 7.78
C ASP A 308 -16.33 3.27 6.28
N ARG A 309 -15.70 4.12 5.47
CA ARG A 309 -15.92 4.14 4.02
C ARG A 309 -15.45 2.85 3.35
N VAL A 310 -14.27 2.35 3.75
CA VAL A 310 -13.70 1.10 3.26
C VAL A 310 -14.60 -0.08 3.59
N PHE A 311 -14.99 -0.23 4.84
CA PHE A 311 -15.81 -1.37 5.26
C PHE A 311 -17.25 -1.28 4.78
N SER A 312 -17.82 -0.09 4.61
CA SER A 312 -19.14 0.06 3.95
C SER A 312 -19.11 -0.43 2.50
N HIS A 313 -18.01 -0.17 1.77
CA HIS A 313 -17.84 -0.72 0.42
C HIS A 313 -17.76 -2.25 0.46
N PHE A 314 -16.98 -2.81 1.35
CA PHE A 314 -16.85 -4.27 1.47
C PHE A 314 -18.18 -4.95 1.86
N GLU A 315 -18.91 -4.40 2.81
CA GLU A 315 -20.21 -4.95 3.25
C GLU A 315 -21.28 -4.93 2.15
N ALA A 316 -21.20 -3.97 1.24
CA ALA A 316 -22.11 -3.91 0.08
C ALA A 316 -21.85 -5.04 -0.95
N HIS A 317 -20.69 -5.72 -0.87
CA HIS A 317 -20.27 -6.78 -1.79
C HIS A 317 -19.96 -8.13 -1.08
N ALA A 318 -20.41 -8.26 0.17
CA ALA A 318 -20.17 -9.41 1.04
C ALA A 318 -21.27 -10.48 0.97
#